data_6f3696ee6cde54358302ae763683a5de
#
_entry.id   6f3696ee6cde54358302ae763683a5de
#
_cell.length_a   1.000
_cell.length_b   1.000
_cell.length_c   1.000
_cell.angle_alpha   90.00
_cell.angle_beta   90.00
_cell.angle_gamma   90.00
#
_symmetry.space_group_name_H-M   'P 1'
#
loop_
_entity.id
_entity.type
_entity.pdbx_description
1 polymer ?
#
loop_
_entity_poly.entity_id
_entity_poly.type
_entity_poly.pdbx_seq_one_letter_code
_entity_poly.pdbx_strand_id
1 'polypeptide(L)'
;MGLTKSLIKHIIKPVDFRQVFYFRKRFIMKKKITLYSEFVYAFAILILSFSVAMVSAADLGLSMIVAPAYILSQKLGFLTFGQSEYVVQAILFIIFCILVKKIKPIYFASFLNCVVYGAALDIWRTVVPVFNPEITPPGSMAMPIRIAFFISSALITAFSIALFFRVYLYPQVYDFFVKGITEHFKIDQTKFKTGFDMSCLAVSVIMTLVFFKGFVGIGVGTIILALVNGSLIGACGKIIDKVFDIKPLFPKLAKKFEI
;
A
#
# COMPACT_ATOMS: atom_id res chain seq x y z
N MET A 1 -19.72 71.94 -16.08
CA MET A 1 -20.24 70.57 -16.25
C MET A 1 -19.14 69.59 -16.72
N GLY A 2 -17.86 69.92 -16.53
CA GLY A 2 -16.73 69.12 -16.99
C GLY A 2 -15.90 68.43 -15.85
N LEU A 3 -15.97 68.88 -14.62
CA LEU A 3 -15.16 68.45 -13.52
C LEU A 3 -15.65 67.16 -12.80
N THR A 4 -16.94 66.88 -12.91
CA THR A 4 -17.54 65.67 -12.25
C THR A 4 -17.29 64.38 -13.02
N LYS A 5 -17.07 64.39 -14.33
CA LYS A 5 -16.78 63.18 -15.11
C LYS A 5 -15.35 62.73 -14.98
N SER A 6 -14.38 63.58 -14.65
CA SER A 6 -12.97 63.24 -14.45
C SER A 6 -12.73 62.56 -13.11
N LEU A 7 -13.45 62.98 -12.05
CA LEU A 7 -13.31 62.41 -10.71
C LEU A 7 -13.91 60.98 -10.61
N ILE A 8 -14.98 60.70 -11.34
CA ILE A 8 -15.64 59.38 -11.34
C ILE A 8 -14.77 58.34 -12.08
N LYS A 9 -13.97 58.76 -13.06
CA LYS A 9 -13.10 57.88 -13.85
C LYS A 9 -11.83 57.46 -13.07
N HIS A 10 -11.47 58.17 -12.00
CA HIS A 10 -10.31 57.84 -11.15
C HIS A 10 -10.66 57.01 -9.90
N ILE A 11 -11.94 56.95 -9.51
CA ILE A 11 -12.39 56.23 -8.30
C ILE A 11 -12.85 54.81 -8.59
N ILE A 12 -13.28 54.51 -9.82
CA ILE A 12 -13.72 53.17 -10.21
C ILE A 12 -12.70 52.58 -11.19
N LYS A 13 -11.55 52.13 -10.64
CA LYS A 13 -10.72 51.18 -11.39
C LYS A 13 -11.53 49.90 -11.55
N PRO A 14 -11.75 49.37 -12.77
CA PRO A 14 -12.41 48.10 -12.93
C PRO A 14 -11.65 47.05 -12.14
N VAL A 15 -12.36 46.39 -11.22
CA VAL A 15 -11.81 45.27 -10.47
C VAL A 15 -11.37 44.22 -11.47
N ASP A 16 -10.07 44.02 -11.62
CA ASP A 16 -9.52 43.02 -12.54
C ASP A 16 -9.90 41.64 -11.94
N PHE A 17 -10.96 41.06 -12.47
CA PHE A 17 -11.45 39.74 -12.10
C PHE A 17 -10.36 38.66 -12.17
N ARG A 18 -9.30 38.88 -13.00
CA ARG A 18 -8.13 37.99 -13.03
C ARG A 18 -7.33 38.09 -11.76
N GLN A 19 -7.16 39.28 -11.19
CA GLN A 19 -6.49 39.43 -9.87
C GLN A 19 -7.31 38.82 -8.74
N VAL A 20 -8.64 38.97 -8.74
CA VAL A 20 -9.51 38.32 -7.76
C VAL A 20 -9.46 36.80 -7.90
N PHE A 21 -9.41 36.28 -9.12
CA PHE A 21 -9.24 34.85 -9.38
C PHE A 21 -7.83 34.34 -8.97
N TYR A 22 -6.77 35.14 -9.21
CA TYR A 22 -5.41 34.85 -8.76
C TYR A 22 -5.29 34.91 -7.23
N PHE A 23 -5.90 35.90 -6.58
CA PHE A 23 -5.98 36.01 -5.11
C PHE A 23 -6.78 34.85 -4.52
N ARG A 24 -7.92 34.50 -5.08
CA ARG A 24 -8.73 33.36 -4.66
C ARG A 24 -7.99 32.02 -4.84
N LYS A 25 -7.22 31.86 -5.90
CA LYS A 25 -6.37 30.67 -6.15
C LYS A 25 -5.18 30.61 -5.18
N ARG A 26 -4.63 31.74 -4.79
CA ARG A 26 -3.51 31.86 -3.82
C ARG A 26 -3.98 31.69 -2.38
N PHE A 27 -5.22 32.06 -2.05
CA PHE A 27 -5.79 31.94 -0.69
C PHE A 27 -6.33 30.52 -0.42
N ILE A 28 -6.60 29.72 -1.48
CA ILE A 28 -7.07 28.32 -1.38
C ILE A 28 -5.90 27.33 -1.43
N MET A 29 -4.68 27.77 -1.62
CA MET A 29 -3.52 26.90 -1.38
C MET A 29 -3.35 26.72 0.15
N LYS A 30 -4.15 25.83 0.75
CA LYS A 30 -3.86 25.33 2.10
C LYS A 30 -2.40 24.91 2.12
N LYS A 31 -1.63 25.55 3.02
CA LYS A 31 -0.21 25.19 3.23
C LYS A 31 -0.17 23.68 3.51
N LYS A 32 0.37 22.91 2.56
CA LYS A 32 0.50 21.47 2.73
C LYS A 32 1.39 21.19 3.93
N ILE A 33 1.06 20.15 4.69
CA ILE A 33 1.87 19.69 5.81
C ILE A 33 3.07 18.94 5.22
N THR A 34 4.28 19.45 5.49
CA THR A 34 5.50 18.78 5.04
C THR A 34 5.77 17.57 5.94
N LEU A 35 5.88 16.41 5.35
CA LEU A 35 6.28 15.16 6.01
C LEU A 35 7.56 14.63 5.38
N TYR A 36 8.38 13.95 6.18
CA TYR A 36 9.60 13.33 5.69
C TYR A 36 9.34 11.88 5.28
N SER A 37 9.85 11.51 4.10
CA SER A 37 9.64 10.20 3.46
C SER A 37 9.97 9.02 4.38
N GLU A 38 11.01 9.14 5.18
CA GLU A 38 11.50 8.07 6.05
C GLU A 38 10.51 7.78 7.19
N PHE A 39 9.93 8.82 7.79
CA PHE A 39 8.89 8.65 8.81
C PHE A 39 7.58 8.15 8.20
N VAL A 40 7.21 8.68 7.02
CA VAL A 40 6.04 8.21 6.28
C VAL A 40 6.19 6.74 5.93
N TYR A 41 7.38 6.32 5.52
CA TYR A 41 7.69 4.93 5.18
C TYR A 41 7.55 4.00 6.39
N ALA A 42 8.17 4.35 7.53
CA ALA A 42 8.05 3.57 8.76
C ALA A 42 6.58 3.46 9.23
N PHE A 43 5.85 4.57 9.20
CA PHE A 43 4.43 4.58 9.52
C PHE A 43 3.61 3.71 8.56
N ALA A 44 3.89 3.79 7.26
CA ALA A 44 3.20 2.96 6.26
C ALA A 44 3.43 1.46 6.49
N ILE A 45 4.64 1.02 6.87
CA ILE A 45 4.92 -0.37 7.22
C ILE A 45 4.04 -0.81 8.41
N LEU A 46 4.01 0.00 9.47
CA LEU A 46 3.28 -0.34 10.69
C LEU A 46 1.77 -0.44 10.45
N ILE A 47 1.18 0.50 9.72
CA ILE A 47 -0.27 0.46 9.46
C ILE A 47 -0.63 -0.59 8.41
N LEU A 48 0.27 -0.93 7.46
CA LEU A 48 0.05 -2.02 6.52
C LEU A 48 0.03 -3.36 7.25
N SER A 49 1.03 -3.63 8.10
CA SER A 49 1.08 -4.86 8.88
C SER A 49 -0.12 -5.00 9.83
N PHE A 50 -0.55 -3.89 10.46
CA PHE A 50 -1.77 -3.84 11.26
C PHE A 50 -3.02 -4.20 10.43
N SER A 51 -3.16 -3.64 9.25
CA SER A 51 -4.32 -3.89 8.40
C SER A 51 -4.36 -5.34 7.90
N VAL A 52 -3.18 -5.94 7.63
CA VAL A 52 -3.10 -7.35 7.22
C VAL A 52 -3.41 -8.29 8.40
N ALA A 53 -2.99 -7.95 9.61
CA ALA A 53 -3.44 -8.67 10.81
C ALA A 53 -4.97 -8.60 10.98
N MET A 54 -5.56 -7.42 10.79
CA MET A 54 -7.00 -7.20 10.88
C MET A 54 -7.79 -7.98 9.82
N VAL A 55 -7.35 -7.98 8.55
CA VAL A 55 -8.04 -8.72 7.49
C VAL A 55 -7.90 -10.22 7.67
N SER A 56 -6.78 -10.70 8.22
CA SER A 56 -6.62 -12.12 8.54
C SER A 56 -7.58 -12.57 9.65
N ALA A 57 -7.82 -11.73 10.65
CA ALA A 57 -8.79 -11.99 11.71
C ALA A 57 -10.25 -11.92 11.21
N ALA A 58 -10.54 -11.08 10.22
CA ALA A 58 -11.86 -11.02 9.59
C ALA A 58 -12.25 -12.32 8.88
N ASP A 59 -11.28 -13.08 8.38
CA ASP A 59 -11.49 -14.38 7.71
C ASP A 59 -12.56 -14.35 6.59
N LEU A 60 -12.57 -13.27 5.81
CA LEU A 60 -13.44 -13.11 4.62
C LEU A 60 -12.65 -13.25 3.31
N GLY A 61 -11.34 -13.46 3.43
CA GLY A 61 -10.38 -13.56 2.33
C GLY A 61 -9.36 -12.43 2.34
N LEU A 62 -8.11 -12.79 2.08
CA LEU A 62 -6.97 -11.88 1.99
C LEU A 62 -6.76 -11.39 0.55
N SER A 63 -5.88 -10.40 0.37
CA SER A 63 -5.45 -9.99 -0.96
C SER A 63 -4.68 -11.11 -1.66
N MET A 64 -4.77 -11.16 -2.98
CA MET A 64 -4.15 -12.22 -3.82
C MET A 64 -2.65 -12.40 -3.56
N ILE A 65 -1.94 -11.30 -3.28
CA ILE A 65 -0.49 -11.30 -3.06
C ILE A 65 -0.11 -11.90 -1.70
N VAL A 66 -0.91 -11.63 -0.67
CA VAL A 66 -0.64 -12.03 0.73
C VAL A 66 -1.15 -13.44 1.03
N ALA A 67 -2.16 -13.90 0.30
CA ALA A 67 -2.81 -15.19 0.51
C ALA A 67 -1.83 -16.38 0.49
N PRO A 68 -0.83 -16.50 -0.41
CA PRO A 68 0.11 -17.62 -0.40
C PRO A 68 0.87 -17.75 0.94
N ALA A 69 1.33 -16.64 1.50
CA ALA A 69 2.05 -16.63 2.77
C ALA A 69 1.15 -17.04 3.95
N TYR A 70 -0.09 -16.55 3.95
CA TYR A 70 -1.07 -16.94 4.95
C TYR A 70 -1.38 -18.45 4.90
N ILE A 71 -1.66 -18.99 3.71
CA ILE A 71 -1.95 -20.42 3.52
C ILE A 71 -0.74 -21.27 3.97
N LEU A 72 0.48 -20.82 3.66
CA LEU A 72 1.70 -21.48 4.07
C LEU A 72 1.82 -21.54 5.60
N SER A 73 1.56 -20.42 6.28
CA SER A 73 1.60 -20.38 7.76
C SER A 73 0.57 -21.31 8.39
N GLN A 74 -0.65 -21.37 7.82
CA GLN A 74 -1.70 -22.25 8.32
C GLN A 74 -1.36 -23.73 8.12
N LYS A 75 -0.63 -24.08 7.04
CA LYS A 75 -0.24 -25.47 6.77
C LYS A 75 0.92 -25.93 7.60
N LEU A 76 1.96 -25.10 7.74
CA LEU A 76 3.21 -25.52 8.38
C LEU A 76 3.11 -25.45 9.91
N GLY A 77 2.29 -24.57 10.47
CA GLY A 77 2.07 -24.46 11.91
C GLY A 77 3.26 -24.00 12.75
N PHE A 78 4.48 -24.31 12.32
CA PHE A 78 5.72 -23.86 12.97
C PHE A 78 6.23 -22.50 12.47
N LEU A 79 5.69 -22.00 11.34
CA LEU A 79 5.96 -20.67 10.84
C LEU A 79 4.82 -19.74 11.22
N THR A 80 5.17 -18.59 11.78
CA THR A 80 4.20 -17.49 11.94
C THR A 80 3.78 -16.93 10.59
N PHE A 81 2.74 -16.11 10.57
CA PHE A 81 2.33 -15.46 9.33
C PHE A 81 3.42 -14.53 8.78
N GLY A 82 4.06 -13.72 9.66
CA GLY A 82 5.18 -12.86 9.26
C GLY A 82 6.39 -13.66 8.76
N GLN A 83 6.72 -14.80 9.38
CA GLN A 83 7.78 -15.67 8.90
C GLN A 83 7.46 -16.29 7.54
N SER A 84 6.22 -16.64 7.28
CA SER A 84 5.77 -17.13 5.97
C SER A 84 5.86 -16.06 4.89
N GLU A 85 5.63 -14.79 5.25
CA GLU A 85 5.90 -13.64 4.37
C GLU A 85 7.38 -13.56 4.00
N TYR A 86 8.31 -13.79 4.94
CA TYR A 86 9.74 -13.82 4.61
C TYR A 86 10.07 -14.90 3.58
N VAL A 87 9.51 -16.09 3.76
CA VAL A 87 9.77 -17.22 2.84
C VAL A 87 9.26 -16.91 1.44
N VAL A 88 8.01 -16.48 1.32
CA VAL A 88 7.40 -16.19 0.00
C VAL A 88 8.13 -15.03 -0.69
N GLN A 89 8.42 -13.94 0.03
CA GLN A 89 9.13 -12.80 -0.53
C GLN A 89 10.60 -13.12 -0.84
N ALA A 90 11.26 -13.99 -0.07
CA ALA A 90 12.61 -14.48 -0.40
C ALA A 90 12.62 -15.29 -1.70
N ILE A 91 11.64 -16.16 -1.91
CA ILE A 91 11.50 -16.90 -3.17
C ILE A 91 11.32 -15.94 -4.34
N LEU A 92 10.45 -14.95 -4.23
CA LEU A 92 10.25 -13.94 -5.26
C LEU A 92 11.52 -13.12 -5.53
N PHE A 93 12.26 -12.77 -4.47
CA PHE A 93 13.52 -12.03 -4.60
C PHE A 93 14.59 -12.86 -5.32
N ILE A 94 14.68 -14.17 -5.02
CA ILE A 94 15.59 -15.08 -5.73
C ILE A 94 15.19 -15.18 -7.20
N ILE A 95 13.91 -15.37 -7.50
CA ILE A 95 13.40 -15.41 -8.88
C ILE A 95 13.74 -14.10 -9.62
N PHE A 96 13.56 -12.95 -8.97
CA PHE A 96 13.94 -11.66 -9.51
C PHE A 96 15.42 -11.59 -9.87
N CYS A 97 16.29 -11.99 -8.96
CA CYS A 97 17.75 -11.99 -9.17
C CYS A 97 18.17 -12.91 -10.35
N ILE A 98 17.52 -14.07 -10.48
CA ILE A 98 17.77 -15.00 -11.59
C ILE A 98 17.35 -14.38 -12.92
N LEU A 99 16.17 -13.75 -12.99
CA LEU A 99 15.62 -13.19 -14.22
C LEU A 99 16.38 -11.95 -14.68
N VAL A 100 16.73 -11.06 -13.77
CA VAL A 100 17.41 -9.80 -14.10
C VAL A 100 18.93 -9.99 -14.29
N LYS A 101 19.50 -11.07 -13.76
CA LYS A 101 20.95 -11.40 -13.84
C LYS A 101 21.89 -10.30 -13.35
N LYS A 102 21.36 -9.32 -12.61
CA LYS A 102 22.11 -8.21 -12.02
C LYS A 102 21.63 -8.02 -10.58
N ILE A 103 22.54 -8.14 -9.64
CA ILE A 103 22.22 -7.91 -8.22
C ILE A 103 22.86 -6.58 -7.82
N LYS A 104 22.03 -5.59 -7.52
CA LYS A 104 22.49 -4.34 -6.90
C LYS A 104 22.30 -4.45 -5.39
N PRO A 105 23.27 -4.02 -4.55
CA PRO A 105 23.11 -4.07 -3.09
C PRO A 105 21.86 -3.37 -2.57
N ILE A 106 21.40 -2.34 -3.29
CA ILE A 106 20.19 -1.58 -2.93
C ILE A 106 18.91 -2.42 -3.00
N TYR A 107 18.90 -3.53 -3.75
CA TYR A 107 17.75 -4.44 -3.83
C TYR A 107 17.46 -5.14 -2.50
N PHE A 108 18.50 -5.34 -1.67
CA PHE A 108 18.32 -5.89 -0.32
C PHE A 108 17.51 -4.97 0.61
N ALA A 109 17.38 -3.68 0.27
CA ALA A 109 16.54 -2.77 1.05
C ALA A 109 15.05 -3.18 1.00
N SER A 110 14.55 -3.72 -0.13
CA SER A 110 13.18 -4.21 -0.22
C SER A 110 12.97 -5.49 0.62
N PHE A 111 13.99 -6.35 0.69
CA PHE A 111 13.95 -7.52 1.54
C PHE A 111 14.03 -7.17 3.04
N LEU A 112 14.85 -6.17 3.41
CA LEU A 112 14.87 -5.67 4.78
C LEU A 112 13.50 -5.12 5.20
N ASN A 113 12.81 -4.41 4.30
CA ASN A 113 11.43 -3.98 4.53
C ASN A 113 10.48 -5.17 4.80
N CYS A 114 10.63 -6.26 4.05
CA CYS A 114 9.87 -7.48 4.27
C CYS A 114 10.05 -8.01 5.70
N VAL A 115 11.29 -8.03 6.20
CA VAL A 115 11.60 -8.50 7.56
C VAL A 115 10.93 -7.61 8.61
N VAL A 116 11.04 -6.29 8.47
CA VAL A 116 10.39 -5.33 9.39
C VAL A 116 8.87 -5.46 9.35
N TYR A 117 8.29 -5.57 8.15
CA TYR A 117 6.86 -5.74 7.97
C TYR A 117 6.34 -7.04 8.61
N GLY A 118 6.98 -8.18 8.35
CA GLY A 118 6.53 -9.44 8.89
C GLY A 118 6.70 -9.53 10.41
N ALA A 119 7.79 -8.97 10.97
CA ALA A 119 7.95 -8.85 12.42
C ALA A 119 6.82 -7.98 13.04
N ALA A 120 6.50 -6.84 12.42
CA ALA A 120 5.39 -5.99 12.87
C ALA A 120 4.03 -6.71 12.76
N LEU A 121 3.83 -7.51 11.70
CA LEU A 121 2.62 -8.32 11.53
C LEU A 121 2.46 -9.34 12.66
N ASP A 122 3.52 -10.04 13.01
CA ASP A 122 3.50 -11.00 14.11
C ASP A 122 3.29 -10.32 15.47
N ILE A 123 3.90 -9.15 15.70
CA ILE A 123 3.66 -8.35 16.91
C ILE A 123 2.18 -7.99 17.01
N TRP A 124 1.54 -7.49 15.95
CA TRP A 124 0.12 -7.14 15.96
C TRP A 124 -0.76 -8.36 16.28
N ARG A 125 -0.45 -9.50 15.67
CA ARG A 125 -1.18 -10.76 15.91
C ARG A 125 -0.99 -11.33 17.30
N THR A 126 0.10 -10.99 17.98
CA THR A 126 0.37 -11.43 19.35
C THR A 126 -0.20 -10.46 20.38
N VAL A 127 0.01 -9.16 20.18
CA VAL A 127 -0.35 -8.12 21.16
C VAL A 127 -1.85 -7.81 21.16
N VAL A 128 -2.51 -7.87 20.00
CA VAL A 128 -3.95 -7.56 19.89
C VAL A 128 -4.75 -8.85 20.00
N PRO A 129 -5.49 -9.11 21.10
CA PRO A 129 -6.17 -10.38 21.33
C PRO A 129 -7.14 -10.79 20.23
N VAL A 130 -7.79 -9.82 19.59
CA VAL A 130 -8.75 -10.07 18.48
C VAL A 130 -8.03 -10.53 17.20
N PHE A 131 -6.75 -10.23 17.02
CA PHE A 131 -5.96 -10.67 15.86
C PHE A 131 -5.20 -11.97 16.14
N ASN A 132 -5.14 -12.38 17.40
CA ASN A 132 -4.46 -13.60 17.81
C ASN A 132 -5.33 -14.83 17.52
N PRO A 133 -4.92 -15.72 16.61
CA PRO A 133 -5.72 -16.87 16.22
C PRO A 133 -5.86 -17.93 17.35
N GLU A 134 -5.01 -17.89 18.36
CA GLU A 134 -5.10 -18.76 19.54
C GLU A 134 -6.20 -18.29 20.51
N ILE A 135 -6.41 -16.96 20.60
CA ILE A 135 -7.42 -16.35 21.47
C ILE A 135 -8.75 -16.21 20.72
N THR A 136 -8.68 -15.75 19.47
CA THR A 136 -9.84 -15.51 18.59
C THR A 136 -9.64 -16.30 17.30
N PRO A 137 -10.09 -17.56 17.24
CA PRO A 137 -9.96 -18.39 16.05
C PRO A 137 -10.60 -17.70 14.81
N PRO A 138 -10.01 -17.87 13.62
CA PRO A 138 -10.58 -17.34 12.39
C PRO A 138 -12.04 -17.75 12.21
N GLY A 139 -12.90 -16.81 11.86
CA GLY A 139 -14.33 -17.07 11.67
C GLY A 139 -15.19 -17.11 12.95
N SER A 140 -14.59 -17.04 14.16
CA SER A 140 -15.33 -17.10 15.44
C SER A 140 -16.10 -15.81 15.75
N MET A 141 -15.70 -14.68 15.18
CA MET A 141 -16.39 -13.40 15.38
C MET A 141 -17.73 -13.34 14.65
N ALA A 142 -18.67 -12.56 15.23
CA ALA A 142 -19.94 -12.27 14.58
C ALA A 142 -19.74 -11.61 13.19
N MET A 143 -20.55 -11.99 12.20
CA MET A 143 -20.41 -11.53 10.82
C MET A 143 -20.36 -10.00 10.66
N PRO A 144 -21.14 -9.17 11.39
CA PRO A 144 -21.04 -7.72 11.30
C PRO A 144 -19.64 -7.19 11.69
N ILE A 145 -19.00 -7.80 12.70
CA ILE A 145 -17.64 -7.41 13.15
C ILE A 145 -16.62 -7.80 12.09
N ARG A 146 -16.76 -9.00 11.51
CA ARG A 146 -15.89 -9.48 10.41
C ARG A 146 -15.97 -8.55 9.21
N ILE A 147 -17.16 -8.12 8.82
CA ILE A 147 -17.37 -7.16 7.72
C ILE A 147 -16.75 -5.80 8.05
N ALA A 148 -16.96 -5.29 9.27
CA ALA A 148 -16.37 -4.03 9.71
C ALA A 148 -14.82 -4.07 9.67
N PHE A 149 -14.21 -5.17 10.13
CA PHE A 149 -12.78 -5.39 10.07
C PHE A 149 -12.28 -5.46 8.63
N PHE A 150 -12.99 -6.17 7.77
CA PHE A 150 -12.66 -6.28 6.35
C PHE A 150 -12.66 -4.92 5.64
N ILE A 151 -13.72 -4.12 5.83
CA ILE A 151 -13.82 -2.79 5.23
C ILE A 151 -12.74 -1.85 5.78
N SER A 152 -12.55 -1.84 7.09
CA SER A 152 -11.53 -0.99 7.74
C SER A 152 -10.13 -1.37 7.28
N SER A 153 -9.83 -2.67 7.22
CA SER A 153 -8.53 -3.14 6.71
C SER A 153 -8.30 -2.77 5.26
N ALA A 154 -9.31 -2.87 4.40
CA ALA A 154 -9.20 -2.48 2.98
C ALA A 154 -8.84 -0.98 2.85
N LEU A 155 -9.48 -0.12 3.62
CA LEU A 155 -9.20 1.32 3.62
C LEU A 155 -7.79 1.64 4.16
N ILE A 156 -7.39 1.01 5.27
CA ILE A 156 -6.06 1.20 5.87
C ILE A 156 -4.98 0.67 4.93
N THR A 157 -5.16 -0.50 4.32
CA THR A 157 -4.26 -1.05 3.30
C THR A 157 -4.10 -0.09 2.12
N ALA A 158 -5.20 0.39 1.57
CA ALA A 158 -5.18 1.32 0.44
C ALA A 158 -4.46 2.63 0.78
N PHE A 159 -4.68 3.17 1.98
CA PHE A 159 -4.00 4.36 2.46
C PHE A 159 -2.50 4.12 2.64
N SER A 160 -2.10 2.99 3.23
CA SER A 160 -0.70 2.60 3.41
C SER A 160 0.04 2.46 2.08
N ILE A 161 -0.56 1.74 1.12
CA ILE A 161 0.04 1.56 -0.22
C ILE A 161 0.14 2.91 -0.94
N ALA A 162 -0.87 3.78 -0.79
CA ALA A 162 -0.82 5.12 -1.34
C ALA A 162 0.30 5.98 -0.75
N LEU A 163 0.67 5.79 0.53
CA LEU A 163 1.86 6.40 1.13
C LEU A 163 3.15 5.83 0.54
N PHE A 164 3.25 4.50 0.37
CA PHE A 164 4.43 3.88 -0.24
C PHE A 164 4.72 4.40 -1.65
N PHE A 165 3.71 4.72 -2.44
CA PHE A 165 3.91 5.29 -3.77
C PHE A 165 4.43 6.73 -3.78
N ARG A 166 4.53 7.38 -2.61
CA ARG A 166 4.98 8.77 -2.45
C ARG A 166 6.32 8.91 -1.75
N VAL A 167 6.89 7.81 -1.31
CA VAL A 167 8.22 7.76 -0.72
C VAL A 167 9.22 7.21 -1.75
N TYR A 168 10.49 7.60 -1.62
CA TYR A 168 11.54 7.12 -2.53
C TYR A 168 12.08 5.74 -2.16
N LEU A 169 11.80 5.25 -0.96
CA LEU A 169 12.24 3.93 -0.49
C LEU A 169 11.46 2.82 -1.20
N TYR A 170 12.13 1.70 -1.45
CA TYR A 170 11.47 0.57 -2.09
C TYR A 170 10.37 0.00 -1.18
N PRO A 171 9.18 -0.24 -1.74
CA PRO A 171 8.14 -0.97 -1.03
C PRO A 171 8.54 -2.43 -0.79
N GLN A 172 7.59 -3.28 -0.47
CA GLN A 172 7.84 -4.72 -0.30
C GLN A 172 8.35 -5.37 -1.59
N VAL A 173 8.95 -6.56 -1.45
CA VAL A 173 9.50 -7.33 -2.57
C VAL A 173 8.46 -7.57 -3.68
N TYR A 174 7.18 -7.69 -3.36
CA TYR A 174 6.11 -7.84 -4.33
C TYR A 174 6.06 -6.70 -5.37
N ASP A 175 6.00 -5.46 -4.89
CA ASP A 175 5.94 -4.29 -5.78
C ASP A 175 7.30 -4.01 -6.43
N PHE A 176 8.38 -4.28 -5.71
CA PHE A 176 9.73 -4.21 -6.25
C PHE A 176 9.93 -5.22 -7.40
N PHE A 177 9.44 -6.46 -7.25
CA PHE A 177 9.46 -7.49 -8.28
C PHE A 177 8.75 -7.02 -9.55
N VAL A 178 7.51 -6.52 -9.40
CA VAL A 178 6.71 -6.02 -10.52
C VAL A 178 7.44 -4.87 -11.22
N LYS A 179 7.89 -3.86 -10.48
CA LYS A 179 8.58 -2.69 -11.03
C LYS A 179 9.87 -3.09 -11.73
N GLY A 180 10.73 -3.86 -11.05
CA GLY A 180 12.03 -4.23 -11.58
C GLY A 180 11.96 -5.11 -12.84
N ILE A 181 11.01 -6.06 -12.90
CA ILE A 181 10.81 -6.89 -14.10
C ILE A 181 10.27 -6.02 -15.27
N THR A 182 9.29 -5.18 -15.02
CA THR A 182 8.70 -4.36 -16.09
C THR A 182 9.68 -3.34 -16.66
N GLU A 183 10.53 -2.75 -15.82
CA GLU A 183 11.60 -1.85 -16.28
C GLU A 183 12.69 -2.59 -17.06
N HIS A 184 13.11 -3.76 -16.56
CA HIS A 184 14.18 -4.53 -17.21
C HIS A 184 13.78 -5.07 -18.59
N PHE A 185 12.57 -5.63 -18.69
CA PHE A 185 12.07 -6.24 -19.94
C PHE A 185 11.22 -5.27 -20.79
N LYS A 186 11.04 -4.01 -20.36
CA LYS A 186 10.23 -3.00 -21.03
C LYS A 186 8.77 -3.46 -21.28
N ILE A 187 8.18 -4.13 -20.30
CA ILE A 187 6.80 -4.62 -20.33
C ILE A 187 5.87 -3.58 -19.69
N ASP A 188 4.63 -3.53 -20.18
CA ASP A 188 3.60 -2.70 -19.55
C ASP A 188 3.36 -3.12 -18.10
N GLN A 189 3.58 -2.19 -17.17
CA GLN A 189 3.52 -2.45 -15.74
C GLN A 189 2.13 -2.88 -15.27
N THR A 190 1.07 -2.30 -15.84
CA THR A 190 -0.31 -2.62 -15.44
C THR A 190 -0.66 -4.05 -15.85
N LYS A 191 -0.34 -4.44 -17.08
CA LYS A 191 -0.60 -5.79 -17.58
C LYS A 191 0.20 -6.83 -16.80
N PHE A 192 1.49 -6.55 -16.56
CA PHE A 192 2.35 -7.47 -15.81
C PHE A 192 1.86 -7.63 -14.35
N LYS A 193 1.52 -6.52 -13.68
CA LYS A 193 0.98 -6.57 -12.31
C LYS A 193 -0.31 -7.38 -12.25
N THR A 194 -1.23 -7.18 -13.17
CA THR A 194 -2.46 -7.98 -13.23
C THR A 194 -2.16 -9.46 -13.41
N GLY A 195 -1.24 -9.81 -14.31
CA GLY A 195 -0.81 -11.20 -14.51
C GLY A 195 -0.14 -11.79 -13.28
N PHE A 196 0.69 -11.02 -12.59
CA PHE A 196 1.34 -11.41 -11.34
C PHE A 196 0.32 -11.65 -10.22
N ASP A 197 -0.62 -10.73 -10.02
CA ASP A 197 -1.68 -10.86 -9.01
C ASP A 197 -2.56 -12.09 -9.28
N MET A 198 -2.92 -12.35 -10.54
CA MET A 198 -3.65 -13.54 -10.94
C MET A 198 -2.84 -14.83 -10.75
N SER A 199 -1.53 -14.79 -10.97
CA SER A 199 -0.64 -15.92 -10.69
C SER A 199 -0.58 -16.23 -9.19
N CYS A 200 -0.50 -15.20 -8.34
CA CYS A 200 -0.56 -15.35 -6.90
C CYS A 200 -1.89 -15.96 -6.45
N LEU A 201 -3.01 -15.54 -7.05
CA LEU A 201 -4.32 -16.11 -6.78
C LEU A 201 -4.37 -17.58 -7.20
N ALA A 202 -3.90 -17.92 -8.40
CA ALA A 202 -3.88 -19.29 -8.90
C ALA A 202 -3.04 -20.21 -7.98
N VAL A 203 -1.84 -19.75 -7.58
CA VAL A 203 -0.99 -20.46 -6.61
C VAL A 203 -1.73 -20.66 -5.29
N SER A 204 -2.38 -19.62 -4.77
CA SER A 204 -3.16 -19.70 -3.54
C SER A 204 -4.32 -20.70 -3.64
N VAL A 205 -5.05 -20.70 -4.75
CA VAL A 205 -6.13 -21.68 -4.98
C VAL A 205 -5.60 -23.11 -5.01
N ILE A 206 -4.49 -23.35 -5.72
CA ILE A 206 -3.86 -24.66 -5.77
C ILE A 206 -3.39 -25.08 -4.36
N MET A 207 -2.70 -24.20 -3.64
CA MET A 207 -2.20 -24.50 -2.29
C MET A 207 -3.34 -24.82 -1.33
N THR A 208 -4.42 -24.04 -1.32
CA THR A 208 -5.53 -24.27 -0.38
C THR A 208 -6.26 -25.57 -0.68
N LEU A 209 -6.47 -25.92 -1.94
CA LEU A 209 -7.10 -27.20 -2.34
C LEU A 209 -6.20 -28.40 -2.02
N VAL A 210 -4.91 -28.30 -2.30
CA VAL A 210 -3.96 -29.40 -2.03
C VAL A 210 -3.74 -29.60 -0.53
N PHE A 211 -3.63 -28.54 0.25
CA PHE A 211 -3.27 -28.62 1.66
C PHE A 211 -4.47 -28.86 2.57
N PHE A 212 -5.63 -28.28 2.25
CA PHE A 212 -6.78 -28.25 3.15
C PHE A 212 -8.05 -28.88 2.56
N LYS A 213 -8.06 -29.21 1.25
CA LYS A 213 -9.26 -29.68 0.52
C LYS A 213 -10.46 -28.72 0.64
N GLY A 214 -10.20 -27.45 0.90
CA GLY A 214 -11.16 -26.39 1.10
C GLY A 214 -10.51 -25.03 0.96
N PHE A 215 -11.28 -23.94 1.04
CA PHE A 215 -10.75 -22.58 0.90
C PHE A 215 -10.33 -22.03 2.27
N VAL A 216 -9.04 -21.75 2.42
CA VAL A 216 -8.43 -21.11 3.59
C VAL A 216 -7.70 -19.85 3.13
N GLY A 217 -7.95 -18.71 3.75
CA GLY A 217 -7.34 -17.45 3.39
C GLY A 217 -7.84 -16.82 2.09
N ILE A 218 -8.66 -17.54 1.31
CA ILE A 218 -9.29 -17.05 0.08
C ILE A 218 -10.79 -17.08 0.28
N GLY A 219 -11.48 -16.02 -0.13
CA GLY A 219 -12.92 -15.91 0.00
C GLY A 219 -13.49 -14.82 -0.91
N VAL A 220 -14.75 -14.50 -0.69
CA VAL A 220 -15.44 -13.41 -1.42
C VAL A 220 -14.66 -12.09 -1.26
N GLY A 221 -14.09 -11.85 -0.08
CA GLY A 221 -13.26 -10.68 0.18
C GLY A 221 -12.04 -10.58 -0.74
N THR A 222 -11.42 -11.69 -1.11
CA THR A 222 -10.29 -11.70 -2.06
C THR A 222 -10.70 -11.12 -3.41
N ILE A 223 -11.88 -11.51 -3.91
CA ILE A 223 -12.43 -11.03 -5.19
C ILE A 223 -12.77 -9.54 -5.07
N ILE A 224 -13.39 -9.12 -3.97
CA ILE A 224 -13.74 -7.72 -3.73
C ILE A 224 -12.45 -6.87 -3.69
N LEU A 225 -11.44 -7.29 -2.94
CA LEU A 225 -10.15 -6.58 -2.88
C LEU A 225 -9.48 -6.49 -4.26
N ALA A 226 -9.53 -7.56 -5.05
CA ALA A 226 -8.98 -7.57 -6.41
C ALA A 226 -9.59 -6.48 -7.30
N LEU A 227 -10.91 -6.25 -7.18
CA LEU A 227 -11.63 -5.28 -8.00
C LEU A 227 -11.52 -3.84 -7.50
N VAL A 228 -11.50 -3.65 -6.17
CA VAL A 228 -11.70 -2.34 -5.55
C VAL A 228 -10.39 -1.70 -5.09
N ASN A 229 -9.36 -2.50 -4.76
CA ASN A 229 -8.13 -2.02 -4.11
C ASN A 229 -7.42 -0.93 -4.93
N GLY A 230 -7.28 -1.10 -6.24
CA GLY A 230 -6.65 -0.11 -7.12
C GLY A 230 -7.36 1.26 -7.08
N SER A 231 -8.69 1.26 -7.09
CA SER A 231 -9.51 2.47 -7.02
C SER A 231 -9.38 3.15 -5.66
N LEU A 232 -9.38 2.38 -4.58
CA LEU A 232 -9.19 2.89 -3.21
C LEU A 232 -7.80 3.52 -3.04
N ILE A 233 -6.74 2.86 -3.52
CA ILE A 233 -5.37 3.39 -3.48
C ILE A 233 -5.30 4.72 -4.24
N GLY A 234 -5.91 4.79 -5.42
CA GLY A 234 -5.96 6.02 -6.22
C GLY A 234 -6.71 7.15 -5.50
N ALA A 235 -7.82 6.85 -4.85
CA ALA A 235 -8.61 7.83 -4.08
C ALA A 235 -7.82 8.34 -2.85
N CYS A 236 -7.25 7.43 -2.05
CA CYS A 236 -6.38 7.78 -0.93
C CYS A 236 -5.20 8.64 -1.38
N GLY A 237 -4.61 8.29 -2.52
CA GLY A 237 -3.52 9.04 -3.10
C GLY A 237 -3.86 10.48 -3.40
N LYS A 238 -5.01 10.73 -4.01
CA LYS A 238 -5.48 12.10 -4.29
C LYS A 238 -5.71 12.91 -3.00
N ILE A 239 -6.15 12.28 -1.92
CA ILE A 239 -6.31 12.93 -0.61
C ILE A 239 -4.96 13.29 -0.02
N ILE A 240 -4.01 12.34 -0.03
CA ILE A 240 -2.64 12.55 0.47
C ILE A 240 -1.98 13.72 -0.27
N ASP A 241 -2.06 13.75 -1.59
CA ASP A 241 -1.45 14.81 -2.43
C ASP A 241 -2.05 16.21 -2.18
N LYS A 242 -3.30 16.27 -1.71
CA LYS A 242 -3.93 17.55 -1.36
C LYS A 242 -3.48 18.08 0.01
N VAL A 243 -3.19 17.19 0.95
CA VAL A 243 -2.94 17.53 2.36
C VAL A 243 -1.44 17.58 2.68
N PHE A 244 -0.67 16.63 2.14
CA PHE A 244 0.72 16.43 2.48
C PHE A 244 1.67 16.75 1.32
N ASP A 245 2.87 17.23 1.68
CA ASP A 245 4.02 17.42 0.81
C ASP A 245 5.15 16.54 1.34
N ILE A 246 5.34 15.37 0.73
CA ILE A 246 6.29 14.36 1.22
C ILE A 246 7.64 14.61 0.57
N LYS A 247 8.67 14.86 1.40
CA LYS A 247 10.04 15.17 0.97
C LYS A 247 11.06 14.23 1.61
N PRO A 248 12.15 13.90 0.91
CA PRO A 248 13.23 13.12 1.52
C PRO A 248 13.89 13.92 2.64
N LEU A 249 14.12 13.30 3.81
CA LEU A 249 14.96 13.84 4.87
C LEU A 249 16.43 13.77 4.46
N PHE A 250 16.81 12.69 3.74
CA PHE A 250 18.15 12.45 3.23
C PHE A 250 18.22 12.49 1.69
N PRO A 251 18.32 13.69 1.05
CA PRO A 251 18.29 13.81 -0.41
C PRO A 251 19.44 13.04 -1.12
N LYS A 252 20.60 12.90 -0.47
CA LYS A 252 21.73 12.12 -1.01
C LYS A 252 21.41 10.62 -1.07
N LEU A 253 20.64 10.13 -0.10
CA LEU A 253 20.18 8.74 -0.08
C LEU A 253 19.10 8.52 -1.15
N ALA A 254 18.15 9.44 -1.28
CA ALA A 254 17.08 9.35 -2.27
C ALA A 254 17.63 9.16 -3.70
N LYS A 255 18.69 9.87 -4.07
CA LYS A 255 19.35 9.71 -5.39
C LYS A 255 19.89 8.29 -5.65
N LYS A 256 20.20 7.51 -4.61
CA LYS A 256 20.68 6.12 -4.77
C LYS A 256 19.54 5.13 -5.07
N PHE A 257 18.29 5.50 -4.74
CA PHE A 257 17.08 4.72 -4.99
C PHE A 257 16.41 5.05 -6.34
N GLU A 258 16.90 6.09 -7.04
CA GLU A 258 16.50 6.35 -8.43
C GLU A 258 17.10 5.22 -9.31
N ILE A 259 16.23 4.45 -9.95
CA ILE A 259 16.58 3.32 -10.83
C ILE A 259 16.88 3.84 -12.24
#